data_acb97d1561c88e1cc8a9da14a55e87e9
#
_entry.id   acb97d1561c88e1cc8a9da14a55e87e9
#
_cell.length_a   1.000
_cell.length_b   1.000
_cell.length_c   1.000
_cell.angle_alpha   90.00
_cell.angle_beta   90.00
_cell.angle_gamma   90.00
#
_symmetry.space_group_name_H-M   'P 1'
#
loop_
_entity.id
_entity.type
_entity.pdbx_description
1 polymer ?
#
loop_
_entity_poly.entity_id
_entity_poly.type
_entity_poly.pdbx_seq_one_letter_code
_entity_poly.pdbx_strand_id
1 'polypeptide(L)'
;LERYAQKFYDEKLEDLCGELRMKWLIVALSVVLSIHSAHATDLGCVSTTFNALSPNDKVCVSAFDDPQVPGIVCHISQARKGGWGQPFGLNEDPSNFSVSCRQKGPIDVDLSKLAENEEVFSQRTSIFFKTTRIYRMVDKPRNTIVYLAISTKIVNGSPANAVSSVPIMQWQH
;
A
#
# COMPACT_ATOMS: atom_id res chain seq x y z
N LEU A 1 40.05 22.29 46.20
CA LEU A 1 40.12 22.63 44.77
C LEU A 1 39.64 21.45 43.88
N GLU A 2 40.04 20.19 44.16
CA GLU A 2 39.69 19.02 43.37
C GLU A 2 38.17 18.72 43.36
N ARG A 3 37.45 18.88 44.46
CA ARG A 3 36.01 18.64 44.53
C ARG A 3 35.18 19.63 43.69
N TYR A 4 35.64 20.84 43.49
CA TYR A 4 34.98 21.84 42.67
C TYR A 4 35.16 21.54 41.18
N ALA A 5 36.33 21.06 40.78
CA ALA A 5 36.60 20.67 39.41
C ALA A 5 35.75 19.45 39.00
N GLN A 6 35.64 18.45 39.88
CA GLN A 6 34.85 17.25 39.63
C GLN A 6 33.36 17.58 39.43
N LYS A 7 32.78 18.42 40.27
CA LYS A 7 31.38 18.84 40.16
C LYS A 7 31.08 19.60 38.87
N PHE A 8 32.03 20.41 38.41
CA PHE A 8 31.89 21.16 37.16
C PHE A 8 31.97 20.25 35.91
N TYR A 9 32.75 19.18 35.97
CA TYR A 9 32.84 18.18 34.91
C TYR A 9 31.59 17.33 34.84
N ASP A 10 31.01 16.90 35.95
CA ASP A 10 29.81 16.08 36.01
C ASP A 10 28.58 16.86 35.49
N GLU A 11 28.43 18.13 35.90
CA GLU A 11 27.32 18.99 35.42
C GLU A 11 27.40 19.24 33.90
N LYS A 12 28.59 19.39 33.35
CA LYS A 12 28.83 19.59 31.93
C LYS A 12 28.61 18.32 31.10
N LEU A 13 28.86 17.15 31.69
CA LEU A 13 28.59 15.86 31.08
C LEU A 13 27.10 15.54 31.05
N GLU A 14 26.31 15.90 32.04
CA GLU A 14 24.86 15.73 32.07
C GLU A 14 24.17 16.61 31.03
N ASP A 15 24.62 17.87 30.87
CA ASP A 15 24.08 18.77 29.83
C ASP A 15 24.37 18.27 28.40
N LEU A 16 25.61 17.80 28.15
CA LEU A 16 25.98 17.20 26.86
C LEU A 16 25.20 15.92 26.55
N CYS A 17 24.98 15.09 27.57
CA CYS A 17 24.22 13.86 27.43
C CYS A 17 22.73 14.13 27.16
N GLY A 18 22.16 15.18 27.77
CA GLY A 18 20.80 15.66 27.57
C GLY A 18 20.58 16.19 26.13
N GLU A 19 21.53 17.03 25.66
CA GLU A 19 21.46 17.55 24.27
C GLU A 19 21.58 16.46 23.21
N LEU A 20 22.46 15.50 23.40
CA LEU A 20 22.61 14.33 22.51
C LEU A 20 21.34 13.47 22.51
N ARG A 21 20.76 13.17 23.66
CA ARG A 21 19.49 12.42 23.74
C ARG A 21 18.34 13.14 23.02
N MET A 22 18.23 14.46 23.19
CA MET A 22 17.19 15.25 22.54
C MET A 22 17.37 15.28 21.01
N LYS A 23 18.60 15.41 20.51
CA LYS A 23 18.90 15.34 19.06
C LYS A 23 18.60 13.97 18.49
N TRP A 24 18.90 12.87 19.18
CA TRP A 24 18.55 11.51 18.75
C TRP A 24 17.04 11.25 18.74
N LEU A 25 16.30 11.80 19.71
CA LEU A 25 14.83 11.71 19.73
C LEU A 25 14.19 12.47 18.58
N ILE A 26 14.69 13.64 18.20
CA ILE A 26 14.21 14.42 17.07
C ILE A 26 14.50 13.69 15.74
N VAL A 27 15.68 13.10 15.58
CA VAL A 27 16.04 12.31 14.40
C VAL A 27 15.20 11.04 14.31
N ALA A 28 14.96 10.34 15.41
CA ALA A 28 14.09 9.17 15.46
C ALA A 28 12.63 9.52 15.10
N LEU A 29 12.12 10.66 15.58
CA LEU A 29 10.76 11.12 15.29
C LEU A 29 10.59 11.53 13.82
N SER A 30 11.63 12.09 13.19
CA SER A 30 11.58 12.50 11.77
C SER A 30 11.61 11.30 10.81
N VAL A 31 12.23 10.18 11.19
CA VAL A 31 12.27 8.95 10.38
C VAL A 31 10.92 8.24 10.36
N VAL A 32 10.11 8.35 11.43
CA VAL A 32 8.79 7.70 11.53
C VAL A 32 7.74 8.37 10.63
N LEU A 33 7.92 9.63 10.21
CA LEU A 33 6.93 10.36 9.39
C LEU A 33 6.98 10.06 7.88
N SER A 34 7.85 9.18 7.42
CA SER A 34 8.05 8.90 5.98
C SER A 34 7.35 7.64 5.48
N ILE A 35 6.35 7.11 6.18
CA ILE A 35 5.54 5.99 5.67
C ILE A 35 4.58 6.55 4.61
N HIS A 36 4.98 6.57 3.37
CA HIS A 36 4.11 6.84 2.23
C HIS A 36 3.20 5.62 2.02
N SER A 37 2.05 5.62 2.67
CA SER A 37 1.01 4.65 2.37
C SER A 37 0.37 5.02 1.04
N ALA A 38 0.40 4.12 0.07
CA ALA A 38 -0.38 4.28 -1.15
C ALA A 38 -1.87 4.31 -0.78
N HIS A 39 -2.52 5.45 -1.00
CA HIS A 39 -3.96 5.62 -0.81
C HIS A 39 -4.69 5.28 -2.09
N ALA A 40 -5.73 4.42 -1.99
CA ALA A 40 -6.63 4.19 -3.11
C ALA A 40 -7.66 5.32 -3.21
N THR A 41 -7.91 5.76 -4.44
CA THR A 41 -8.99 6.69 -4.77
C THR A 41 -10.18 5.89 -5.29
N ASP A 42 -11.34 6.00 -4.64
CA ASP A 42 -12.57 5.38 -5.14
C ASP A 42 -13.06 6.11 -6.39
N LEU A 43 -13.24 5.38 -7.49
CA LEU A 43 -13.78 5.90 -8.74
C LEU A 43 -15.30 5.77 -8.81
N GLY A 44 -15.87 4.78 -8.13
CA GLY A 44 -17.30 4.56 -8.06
C GLY A 44 -17.71 3.10 -8.09
N CYS A 45 -19.02 2.86 -8.03
CA CYS A 45 -19.60 1.53 -8.03
C CYS A 45 -20.79 1.44 -8.99
N VAL A 46 -20.96 0.26 -9.57
CA VAL A 46 -22.13 -0.08 -10.40
C VAL A 46 -22.91 -1.18 -9.69
N SER A 47 -24.22 -0.96 -9.49
CA SER A 47 -25.13 -1.97 -8.93
C SER A 47 -25.33 -3.10 -9.93
N THR A 48 -25.24 -4.34 -9.44
CA THR A 48 -25.40 -5.56 -10.27
C THR A 48 -26.72 -6.27 -10.01
N THR A 49 -27.42 -5.93 -8.91
CA THR A 49 -28.72 -6.46 -8.54
C THR A 49 -29.67 -5.33 -8.17
N PHE A 50 -30.97 -5.60 -8.18
CA PHE A 50 -31.99 -4.73 -7.64
C PHE A 50 -32.73 -5.42 -6.50
N ASN A 51 -32.58 -4.90 -5.29
CA ASN A 51 -33.29 -5.36 -4.09
C ASN A 51 -34.13 -4.20 -3.54
N ALA A 52 -35.44 -4.41 -3.46
CA ALA A 52 -36.37 -3.37 -2.97
C ALA A 52 -36.23 -3.06 -1.46
N LEU A 53 -35.73 -4.03 -0.67
CA LEU A 53 -35.74 -3.96 0.80
C LEU A 53 -34.33 -4.01 1.41
N SER A 54 -33.28 -4.12 0.62
CA SER A 54 -31.89 -4.16 1.11
C SER A 54 -30.93 -3.49 0.13
N PRO A 55 -29.74 -3.07 0.57
CA PRO A 55 -28.70 -2.57 -0.33
C PRO A 55 -28.37 -3.59 -1.45
N ASN A 56 -28.17 -3.10 -2.66
CA ASN A 56 -27.85 -3.91 -3.84
C ASN A 56 -26.40 -4.44 -3.80
N ASP A 57 -26.20 -5.59 -4.46
CA ASP A 57 -24.85 -6.01 -4.84
C ASP A 57 -24.28 -5.01 -5.85
N LYS A 58 -22.98 -4.80 -5.79
CA LYS A 58 -22.30 -3.83 -6.65
C LYS A 58 -20.86 -4.25 -6.94
N VAL A 59 -20.33 -3.77 -8.04
CA VAL A 59 -18.90 -3.82 -8.35
C VAL A 59 -18.35 -2.41 -8.24
N CYS A 60 -17.32 -2.25 -7.41
CA CYS A 60 -16.65 -0.97 -7.17
C CYS A 60 -15.26 -0.97 -7.79
N VAL A 61 -14.84 0.18 -8.31
CA VAL A 61 -13.52 0.38 -8.87
C VAL A 61 -12.79 1.44 -8.07
N SER A 62 -11.56 1.15 -7.71
CA SER A 62 -10.63 2.10 -7.09
C SER A 62 -9.30 2.12 -7.86
N ALA A 63 -8.60 3.25 -7.78
CA ALA A 63 -7.28 3.44 -8.37
C ALA A 63 -6.23 3.67 -7.30
N PHE A 64 -5.01 3.19 -7.51
CA PHE A 64 -3.85 3.55 -6.72
C PHE A 64 -2.63 3.76 -7.61
N ASP A 65 -1.73 4.64 -7.18
CA ASP A 65 -0.44 4.86 -7.81
C ASP A 65 0.63 4.04 -7.09
N ASP A 66 1.59 3.49 -7.85
CA ASP A 66 2.75 2.85 -7.22
C ASP A 66 3.62 3.93 -6.56
N PRO A 67 3.85 3.87 -5.23
CA PRO A 67 4.58 4.91 -4.51
C PRO A 67 6.05 5.03 -4.90
N GLN A 68 6.65 3.98 -5.45
CA GLN A 68 8.05 3.97 -5.89
C GLN A 68 8.20 4.09 -7.40
N VAL A 69 7.11 3.93 -8.16
CA VAL A 69 7.08 4.07 -9.62
C VAL A 69 5.95 5.01 -10.04
N PRO A 70 6.09 6.33 -9.83
CA PRO A 70 5.00 7.31 -10.03
C PRO A 70 4.37 7.31 -11.42
N GLY A 71 5.09 6.78 -12.42
CA GLY A 71 4.60 6.64 -13.79
C GLY A 71 3.61 5.51 -14.02
N ILE A 72 3.20 4.76 -12.97
CA ILE A 72 2.25 3.64 -13.08
C ILE A 72 1.03 3.90 -12.22
N VAL A 73 -0.15 3.62 -12.78
CA VAL A 73 -1.43 3.56 -12.09
C VAL A 73 -2.05 2.17 -12.23
N CYS A 74 -2.63 1.67 -11.14
CA CYS A 74 -3.38 0.43 -11.09
C CYS A 74 -4.84 0.70 -10.75
N HIS A 75 -5.75 -0.02 -11.42
CA HIS A 75 -7.17 -0.04 -11.11
C HIS A 75 -7.53 -1.41 -10.56
N ILE A 76 -8.29 -1.43 -9.49
CA ILE A 76 -8.81 -2.65 -8.88
C ILE A 76 -10.33 -2.60 -8.97
N SER A 77 -10.95 -3.64 -9.51
CA SER A 77 -12.38 -3.85 -9.35
C SER A 77 -12.65 -4.91 -8.29
N GLN A 78 -13.66 -4.68 -7.46
CA GLN A 78 -14.05 -5.58 -6.37
C GLN A 78 -15.56 -5.72 -6.30
N ALA A 79 -16.03 -6.98 -6.23
CA ALA A 79 -17.44 -7.26 -5.97
C ALA A 79 -17.74 -7.03 -4.48
N ARG A 80 -18.79 -6.28 -4.20
CA ARG A 80 -19.32 -6.03 -2.86
C ARG A 80 -20.77 -6.50 -2.79
N LYS A 81 -21.06 -7.45 -1.92
CA LYS A 81 -22.41 -7.92 -1.69
C LYS A 81 -23.21 -6.89 -0.93
N GLY A 82 -24.46 -6.68 -1.33
CA GLY A 82 -25.45 -5.90 -0.62
C GLY A 82 -25.92 -6.57 0.67
N GLY A 83 -26.97 -6.00 1.28
CA GLY A 83 -27.59 -6.49 2.50
C GLY A 83 -27.23 -5.68 3.75
N TRP A 84 -27.96 -5.92 4.83
CA TRP A 84 -27.85 -5.15 6.08
C TRP A 84 -26.53 -5.36 6.84
N GLY A 85 -25.74 -6.39 6.51
CA GLY A 85 -24.41 -6.66 7.07
C GLY A 85 -23.29 -5.80 6.44
N GLN A 86 -23.59 -4.97 5.43
CA GLN A 86 -22.60 -4.17 4.70
C GLN A 86 -21.81 -3.17 5.59
N PRO A 87 -22.42 -2.45 6.56
CA PRO A 87 -21.68 -1.55 7.43
C PRO A 87 -20.58 -2.22 8.25
N PHE A 88 -20.71 -3.53 8.45
CA PHE A 88 -19.75 -4.35 9.21
C PHE A 88 -18.78 -5.12 8.30
N GLY A 89 -18.84 -4.95 6.98
CA GLY A 89 -17.98 -5.68 6.04
C GLY A 89 -18.21 -7.21 6.03
N LEU A 90 -19.33 -7.69 6.56
CA LEU A 90 -19.63 -9.13 6.68
C LEU A 90 -19.96 -9.75 5.32
N ASN A 91 -20.47 -8.96 4.38
CA ASN A 91 -20.97 -9.42 3.10
C ASN A 91 -19.97 -9.25 1.95
N GLU A 92 -18.78 -8.73 2.21
CA GLU A 92 -17.77 -8.57 1.16
C GLU A 92 -17.13 -9.91 0.79
N ASP A 93 -17.04 -10.18 -0.51
CA ASP A 93 -16.33 -11.35 -1.04
C ASP A 93 -15.05 -10.90 -1.76
N PRO A 94 -13.90 -10.86 -1.06
CA PRO A 94 -12.63 -10.41 -1.62
C PRO A 94 -12.03 -11.41 -2.62
N SER A 95 -12.67 -12.54 -2.86
CA SER A 95 -12.24 -13.50 -3.89
C SER A 95 -12.60 -13.06 -5.31
N ASN A 96 -13.56 -12.12 -5.47
CA ASN A 96 -13.99 -11.59 -6.75
C ASN A 96 -13.39 -10.19 -6.97
N PHE A 97 -12.17 -10.13 -7.46
CA PHE A 97 -11.49 -8.90 -7.84
C PHE A 97 -10.67 -9.08 -9.12
N SER A 98 -10.34 -7.98 -9.76
CA SER A 98 -9.36 -7.93 -10.84
C SER A 98 -8.43 -6.74 -10.65
N VAL A 99 -7.24 -6.82 -11.25
CA VAL A 99 -6.25 -5.74 -11.28
C VAL A 99 -5.85 -5.45 -12.72
N SER A 100 -5.75 -4.17 -13.05
CA SER A 100 -5.23 -3.69 -14.33
C SER A 100 -4.32 -2.51 -14.09
N CYS A 101 -3.05 -2.64 -14.45
CA CYS A 101 -2.04 -1.59 -14.28
C CYS A 101 -1.54 -1.12 -15.65
N ARG A 102 -1.19 0.16 -15.74
CA ARG A 102 -0.65 0.76 -16.96
C ARG A 102 0.31 1.89 -16.65
N GLN A 103 1.22 2.11 -17.57
CA GLN A 103 2.04 3.31 -17.59
C GLN A 103 1.16 4.53 -17.92
N LYS A 104 1.25 5.58 -17.09
CA LYS A 104 0.53 6.86 -17.25
C LYS A 104 1.46 8.06 -17.45
N GLY A 105 2.75 7.83 -17.38
CA GLY A 105 3.77 8.88 -17.49
C GLY A 105 5.17 8.30 -17.67
N PRO A 106 6.20 9.14 -17.74
CA PRO A 106 7.57 8.68 -17.79
C PRO A 106 7.92 7.87 -16.54
N ILE A 107 8.78 6.86 -16.73
CA ILE A 107 9.29 6.02 -15.65
C ILE A 107 10.81 6.21 -15.63
N ASP A 108 11.27 7.05 -14.71
CA ASP A 108 12.70 7.37 -14.49
C ASP A 108 13.27 6.59 -13.29
N VAL A 109 12.80 5.36 -13.10
CA VAL A 109 13.24 4.51 -12.00
C VAL A 109 14.21 3.46 -12.50
N ASP A 110 15.34 3.34 -11.81
CA ASP A 110 16.29 2.26 -12.07
C ASP A 110 15.72 0.94 -11.52
N LEU A 111 15.29 0.05 -12.43
CA LEU A 111 14.71 -1.24 -12.07
C LEU A 111 15.64 -2.12 -11.25
N SER A 112 16.97 -1.89 -11.31
CA SER A 112 17.93 -2.66 -10.53
C SER A 112 17.88 -2.35 -9.04
N LYS A 113 17.37 -1.17 -8.68
CA LYS A 113 17.24 -0.69 -7.29
C LYS A 113 15.90 -1.02 -6.65
N LEU A 114 14.92 -1.46 -7.44
CA LEU A 114 13.65 -1.93 -6.92
C LEU A 114 13.79 -3.32 -6.30
N ALA A 115 13.11 -3.55 -5.19
CA ALA A 115 13.03 -4.87 -4.60
C ALA A 115 12.38 -5.87 -5.58
N GLU A 116 12.88 -7.11 -5.61
CA GLU A 116 12.38 -8.14 -6.52
C GLU A 116 10.92 -8.52 -6.26
N ASN A 117 10.47 -8.37 -5.01
CA ASN A 117 9.10 -8.62 -4.59
C ASN A 117 8.77 -7.70 -3.41
N GLU A 118 7.86 -6.76 -3.61
CA GLU A 118 7.49 -5.77 -2.60
C GLU A 118 5.98 -5.56 -2.55
N GLU A 119 5.42 -5.53 -1.34
CA GLU A 119 4.02 -5.14 -1.14
C GLU A 119 3.88 -3.63 -1.32
N VAL A 120 3.26 -3.21 -2.42
CA VAL A 120 3.10 -1.79 -2.78
C VAL A 120 1.74 -1.23 -2.39
N PHE A 121 0.77 -2.10 -2.13
CA PHE A 121 -0.57 -1.70 -1.75
C PHE A 121 -1.27 -2.78 -0.94
N SER A 122 -2.02 -2.35 0.09
CA SER A 122 -2.86 -3.22 0.91
C SER A 122 -4.18 -2.53 1.22
N GLN A 123 -5.28 -3.18 0.90
CA GLN A 123 -6.61 -2.69 1.20
C GLN A 123 -7.37 -3.70 2.05
N ARG A 124 -7.74 -3.27 3.26
CA ARG A 124 -8.63 -4.05 4.11
C ARG A 124 -10.06 -3.88 3.61
N THR A 125 -10.70 -4.97 3.19
CA THR A 125 -12.07 -4.98 2.66
C THR A 125 -13.11 -5.37 3.69
N SER A 126 -12.70 -5.83 4.88
CA SER A 126 -13.64 -6.20 5.95
C SER A 126 -13.00 -6.06 7.33
N ILE A 127 -13.86 -5.89 8.36
CA ILE A 127 -13.45 -5.88 9.77
C ILE A 127 -12.87 -7.26 10.19
N PHE A 128 -13.27 -8.34 9.54
CA PHE A 128 -12.87 -9.71 9.84
C PHE A 128 -11.81 -10.23 8.84
N PHE A 129 -10.58 -9.68 8.90
CA PHE A 129 -9.36 -10.28 8.30
C PHE A 129 -9.33 -10.47 6.78
N LYS A 130 -10.20 -9.81 6.01
CA LYS A 130 -10.18 -9.90 4.54
C LYS A 130 -9.37 -8.73 3.99
N THR A 131 -8.24 -9.04 3.39
CA THR A 131 -7.33 -8.04 2.82
C THR A 131 -6.95 -8.45 1.40
N THR A 132 -6.97 -7.49 0.49
CA THR A 132 -6.34 -7.62 -0.83
C THR A 132 -4.99 -6.93 -0.75
N ARG A 133 -3.93 -7.66 -1.10
CA ARG A 133 -2.55 -7.17 -1.15
C ARG A 133 -2.05 -7.19 -2.58
N ILE A 134 -1.28 -6.19 -2.95
CA ILE A 134 -0.67 -6.13 -4.26
C ILE A 134 0.84 -6.06 -4.09
N TYR A 135 1.49 -7.00 -4.74
CA TYR A 135 2.94 -7.13 -4.80
C TYR A 135 3.43 -6.67 -6.16
N ARG A 136 4.49 -5.87 -6.15
CA ARG A 136 5.26 -5.52 -7.34
C ARG A 136 6.42 -6.49 -7.49
N MET A 137 6.60 -7.01 -8.70
CA MET A 137 7.73 -7.83 -9.12
C MET A 137 8.38 -7.20 -10.34
N VAL A 138 9.69 -7.36 -10.49
CA VAL A 138 10.45 -6.80 -11.62
C VAL A 138 10.95 -7.92 -12.53
N ASP A 139 10.41 -7.98 -13.75
CA ASP A 139 10.91 -8.83 -14.83
C ASP A 139 11.96 -8.04 -15.64
N LYS A 140 13.20 -8.02 -15.14
CA LYS A 140 14.33 -7.29 -15.75
C LYS A 140 14.60 -7.71 -17.20
N PRO A 141 14.62 -9.01 -17.55
CA PRO A 141 14.86 -9.44 -18.93
C PRO A 141 13.86 -8.88 -19.94
N ARG A 142 12.62 -8.62 -19.50
CA ARG A 142 11.54 -8.11 -20.38
C ARG A 142 11.24 -6.65 -20.18
N ASN A 143 12.04 -5.94 -19.37
CA ASN A 143 11.81 -4.54 -19.02
C ASN A 143 10.35 -4.28 -18.60
N THR A 144 9.84 -5.12 -17.70
CA THR A 144 8.42 -5.15 -17.34
C THR A 144 8.26 -5.16 -15.83
N ILE A 145 7.31 -4.39 -15.33
CA ILE A 145 6.85 -4.47 -13.94
C ILE A 145 5.56 -5.27 -13.90
N VAL A 146 5.52 -6.26 -12.98
CA VAL A 146 4.39 -7.16 -12.80
C VAL A 146 3.75 -6.89 -11.45
N TYR A 147 2.44 -6.68 -11.43
CA TYR A 147 1.64 -6.51 -10.23
C TYR A 147 0.80 -7.76 -9.99
N LEU A 148 1.02 -8.40 -8.86
CA LEU A 148 0.27 -9.57 -8.40
C LEU A 148 -0.65 -9.17 -7.25
N ALA A 149 -1.94 -9.19 -7.48
CA ALA A 149 -2.95 -9.01 -6.44
C ALA A 149 -3.34 -10.36 -5.84
N ILE A 150 -3.36 -10.45 -4.52
CA ILE A 150 -3.70 -11.68 -3.78
C ILE A 150 -4.71 -11.34 -2.69
N SER A 151 -5.78 -12.14 -2.59
CA SER A 151 -6.70 -12.10 -1.45
C SER A 151 -6.20 -12.97 -0.31
N THR A 152 -6.33 -12.50 0.93
CA THR A 152 -6.07 -13.33 2.12
C THR A 152 -7.14 -14.41 2.36
N LYS A 153 -8.28 -14.34 1.65
CA LYS A 153 -9.31 -15.37 1.69
C LYS A 153 -8.92 -16.56 0.85
N ILE A 154 -8.84 -17.73 1.44
CA ILE A 154 -8.64 -18.99 0.75
C ILE A 154 -9.98 -19.49 0.20
N VAL A 155 -10.02 -19.75 -1.10
CA VAL A 155 -11.18 -20.34 -1.78
C VAL A 155 -10.76 -21.67 -2.38
N ASN A 156 -11.42 -22.76 -2.02
CA ASN A 156 -11.10 -24.10 -2.50
C ASN A 156 -9.61 -24.50 -2.35
N GLY A 157 -8.99 -24.12 -1.22
CA GLY A 157 -7.58 -24.45 -0.93
C GLY A 157 -6.54 -23.50 -1.52
N SER A 158 -6.93 -22.47 -2.27
CA SER A 158 -6.03 -21.49 -2.88
C SER A 158 -6.50 -20.06 -2.65
N PRO A 159 -5.60 -19.07 -2.50
CA PRO A 159 -5.98 -17.67 -2.51
C PRO A 159 -6.39 -17.22 -3.91
N ALA A 160 -7.45 -16.43 -4.00
CA ALA A 160 -7.79 -15.76 -5.26
C ALA A 160 -6.66 -14.78 -5.62
N ASN A 161 -6.28 -14.76 -6.90
CA ASN A 161 -5.21 -13.90 -7.40
C ASN A 161 -5.54 -13.35 -8.78
N ALA A 162 -4.89 -12.24 -9.12
CA ALA A 162 -4.93 -11.61 -10.43
C ALA A 162 -3.58 -10.98 -10.73
N VAL A 163 -3.16 -10.97 -11.99
CA VAL A 163 -1.88 -10.42 -12.41
C VAL A 163 -2.08 -9.37 -13.49
N SER A 164 -1.26 -8.32 -13.44
CA SER A 164 -1.16 -7.29 -14.48
C SER A 164 0.30 -6.99 -14.76
N SER A 165 0.69 -6.98 -16.04
CA SER A 165 2.06 -6.70 -16.48
C SER A 165 2.10 -5.36 -17.21
N VAL A 166 3.07 -4.52 -16.86
CA VAL A 166 3.29 -3.19 -17.44
C VAL A 166 4.68 -3.14 -18.06
N PRO A 167 4.80 -3.30 -19.38
CA PRO A 167 6.08 -3.07 -20.06
C PRO A 167 6.45 -1.58 -19.92
N ILE A 168 7.71 -1.33 -19.60
CA ILE A 168 8.22 0.05 -19.50
C ILE A 168 8.58 0.52 -20.90
N MET A 169 7.85 1.51 -21.37
CA MET A 169 8.04 2.11 -22.68
C MET A 169 8.54 3.53 -22.56
N GLN A 170 9.26 3.98 -23.59
CA GLN A 170 9.59 5.40 -23.68
C GLN A 170 8.30 6.21 -23.78
N TRP A 171 8.18 7.17 -22.87
CA TRP A 171 7.01 8.06 -22.84
C TRP A 171 7.24 9.18 -23.88
N GLN A 172 6.40 9.19 -24.91
CA GLN A 172 6.38 10.29 -25.88
C GLN A 172 5.31 11.29 -25.46
N HIS A 173 5.68 12.56 -25.42
CA HIS A 173 4.77 13.68 -25.16
C HIS A 173 4.01 14.06 -26.41
#